data_0815fd24370cdeba7bba98236de92169
#
_entry.id   0815fd24370cdeba7bba98236de92169
#
_cell.length_a   1.000
_cell.length_b   1.000
_cell.length_c   1.000
_cell.angle_alpha   90.00
_cell.angle_beta   90.00
_cell.angle_gamma   90.00
#
_symmetry.space_group_name_H-M   'P 1'
#
loop_
_entity.id
_entity.type
_entity.pdbx_description
1 polymer ?
#
loop_
_entity_poly.entity_id
_entity_poly.type
_entity_poly.pdbx_seq_one_letter_code
_entity_poly.pdbx_strand_id
1 'polypeptide(L)'
;MIKDTDTLNNYLAVIKVVGVGGGGTNAVNRMIEEGIRGVEFVAVNTDAQALAISDADIKVHIGTDITKGLGAGANPEVGKEAAEDSRDEIKAALAGADMVFITAGEG
;
A
#
# COMPACT_ATOMS: atom_id res chain seq x y z
N MET A 1 9.22 -34.75 3.88
CA MET A 1 9.59 -33.97 2.74
C MET A 1 8.53 -32.99 2.38
N ILE A 2 7.31 -33.41 2.25
CA ILE A 2 6.23 -32.44 2.13
C ILE A 2 6.30 -31.47 3.29
N LYS A 3 6.62 -32.00 4.43
CA LYS A 3 6.76 -31.19 5.63
C LYS A 3 7.85 -30.15 5.49
N ASP A 4 8.85 -30.43 4.67
CA ASP A 4 9.92 -29.47 4.46
C ASP A 4 9.39 -28.24 3.73
N THR A 5 8.52 -28.44 2.76
CA THR A 5 7.90 -27.33 2.05
C THR A 5 7.01 -26.52 2.96
N ASP A 6 6.20 -27.18 3.76
CA ASP A 6 5.34 -26.49 4.73
C ASP A 6 6.16 -25.76 5.76
N THR A 7 7.25 -26.38 6.20
CA THR A 7 8.15 -25.77 7.17
C THR A 7 8.79 -24.53 6.58
N LEU A 8 9.24 -24.58 5.33
CA LEU A 8 9.82 -23.45 4.66
C LEU A 8 8.80 -22.32 4.52
N ASN A 9 7.58 -22.65 4.18
CA ASN A 9 6.53 -21.64 4.07
C ASN A 9 6.28 -20.96 5.41
N ASN A 10 6.36 -21.70 6.49
CA ASN A 10 6.17 -21.13 7.83
C ASN A 10 7.31 -20.22 8.24
N TYR A 11 8.48 -20.45 7.70
CA TYR A 11 9.66 -19.64 8.02
C TYR A 11 9.95 -18.55 7.02
N LEU A 12 9.23 -18.54 5.89
CA LEU A 12 9.42 -17.50 4.93
C LEU A 12 8.92 -16.17 5.49
N ALA A 13 9.68 -15.14 5.22
CA ALA A 13 9.30 -13.81 5.64
C ALA A 13 8.01 -13.38 4.94
N VAL A 14 7.19 -12.67 5.65
CA VAL A 14 6.01 -12.03 5.06
C VAL A 14 6.48 -10.72 4.46
N ILE A 15 6.45 -10.65 3.15
CA ILE A 15 6.93 -9.48 2.40
C ILE A 15 5.74 -8.75 1.82
N LYS A 16 5.67 -7.45 2.04
CA LYS A 16 4.64 -6.62 1.45
C LYS A 16 5.29 -5.57 0.55
N VAL A 17 4.69 -5.36 -0.59
CA VAL A 17 5.14 -4.35 -1.56
C VAL A 17 4.06 -3.29 -1.63
N VAL A 18 4.40 -2.07 -1.28
CA VAL A 18 3.45 -0.96 -1.20
C VAL A 18 3.71 0.01 -2.33
N GLY A 19 2.70 0.24 -3.14
CA GLY A 19 2.75 1.26 -4.17
C GLY A 19 1.95 2.46 -3.72
N VAL A 20 2.57 3.62 -3.69
CA VAL A 20 1.96 4.86 -3.24
C VAL A 20 1.80 5.83 -4.40
N GLY A 21 0.60 6.36 -4.55
CA GLY A 21 0.28 7.30 -5.61
C GLY A 21 0.12 6.62 -6.97
N GLY A 22 -0.04 7.42 -8.01
CA GLY A 22 -0.28 6.90 -9.35
C GLY A 22 0.85 6.05 -9.88
N GLY A 23 2.08 6.56 -9.79
CA GLY A 23 3.24 5.82 -10.26
C GLY A 23 3.50 4.56 -9.47
N GLY A 24 3.37 4.63 -8.14
CA GLY A 24 3.56 3.47 -7.29
C GLY A 24 2.50 2.40 -7.51
N THR A 25 1.25 2.82 -7.66
CA THR A 25 0.15 1.89 -7.95
C THR A 25 0.36 1.20 -9.29
N ASN A 26 0.80 1.95 -10.30
CA ASN A 26 1.12 1.37 -11.61
C ASN A 26 2.26 0.37 -11.52
N ALA A 27 3.28 0.67 -10.73
CA ALA A 27 4.39 -0.25 -10.55
C ALA A 27 3.93 -1.56 -9.91
N VAL A 28 3.07 -1.48 -8.90
CA VAL A 28 2.50 -2.65 -8.26
C VAL A 28 1.69 -3.47 -9.28
N ASN A 29 0.84 -2.80 -10.05
CA ASN A 29 0.03 -3.50 -11.05
C ASN A 29 0.91 -4.22 -12.08
N ARG A 30 2.02 -3.60 -12.46
CA ARG A 30 2.98 -4.23 -13.38
C ARG A 30 3.60 -5.48 -12.79
N MET A 31 3.99 -5.40 -11.54
CA MET A 31 4.57 -6.57 -10.85
C MET A 31 3.59 -7.72 -10.82
N ILE A 32 2.32 -7.42 -10.57
CA ILE A 32 1.27 -8.44 -10.55
C ILE A 32 1.10 -9.04 -11.94
N GLU A 33 1.06 -8.20 -12.98
CA GLU A 33 0.95 -8.66 -14.35
C GLU A 33 2.12 -9.54 -14.77
N GLU A 34 3.30 -9.24 -14.28
CA GLU A 34 4.48 -10.03 -14.57
C GLU A 34 4.54 -11.34 -13.79
N GLY A 35 3.58 -11.57 -12.93
CA GLY A 35 3.47 -12.84 -12.22
C GLY A 35 4.35 -12.96 -11.00
N ILE A 36 4.80 -11.84 -10.45
CA ILE A 36 5.57 -11.86 -9.22
C ILE A 36 4.69 -12.39 -8.09
N ARG A 37 5.18 -13.39 -7.39
CA ARG A 37 4.45 -14.08 -6.33
C ARG A 37 5.29 -14.13 -5.06
N GLY A 38 4.65 -14.59 -3.98
CA GLY A 38 5.34 -14.72 -2.70
C GLY A 38 5.35 -13.44 -1.89
N VAL A 39 4.70 -12.41 -2.39
CA VAL A 39 4.58 -11.13 -1.67
C VAL A 39 3.12 -10.69 -1.70
N GLU A 40 2.77 -9.84 -0.76
CA GLU A 40 1.45 -9.23 -0.73
C GLU A 40 1.56 -7.81 -1.26
N PHE A 41 0.69 -7.46 -2.18
CA PHE A 41 0.71 -6.14 -2.78
C PHE A 41 -0.30 -5.21 -2.12
N VAL A 42 0.16 -4.00 -1.81
CA VAL A 42 -0.67 -2.97 -1.19
C VAL A 42 -0.63 -1.74 -2.08
N ALA A 43 -1.80 -1.26 -2.46
CA ALA A 43 -1.90 -0.02 -3.23
C ALA A 43 -2.47 1.08 -2.34
N VAL A 44 -1.80 2.20 -2.30
CA VAL A 44 -2.22 3.36 -1.50
C VAL A 44 -2.37 4.54 -2.45
N ASN A 45 -3.55 5.11 -2.51
CA ASN A 45 -3.81 6.21 -3.42
C ASN A 45 -4.94 7.08 -2.91
N THR A 46 -4.97 8.32 -3.35
CA THR A 46 -6.10 9.22 -3.13
C THR A 46 -7.19 9.01 -4.16
N ASP A 47 -6.85 8.40 -5.29
CA ASP A 47 -7.78 8.17 -6.39
C ASP A 47 -8.49 6.84 -6.23
N ALA A 48 -9.78 6.92 -5.87
CA ALA A 48 -10.59 5.72 -5.66
C ALA A 48 -10.77 4.91 -6.94
N GLN A 49 -10.81 5.58 -8.09
CA GLN A 49 -10.96 4.88 -9.37
C GLN A 49 -9.71 4.08 -9.70
N ALA A 50 -8.55 4.65 -9.46
CA ALA A 50 -7.29 3.93 -9.68
C ALA A 50 -7.21 2.70 -8.79
N LEU A 51 -7.67 2.81 -7.56
CA LEU A 51 -7.70 1.67 -6.64
C LEU A 51 -8.70 0.62 -7.10
N ALA A 52 -9.84 1.04 -7.62
CA ALA A 52 -10.88 0.11 -8.05
C ALA A 52 -10.40 -0.81 -9.16
N ILE A 53 -9.53 -0.32 -10.04
CA ILE A 53 -9.01 -1.12 -11.14
C ILE A 53 -7.68 -1.80 -10.82
N SER A 54 -7.14 -1.56 -9.64
CA SER A 54 -5.89 -2.19 -9.23
C SER A 54 -6.12 -3.64 -8.85
N ASP A 55 -5.14 -4.48 -9.14
CA ASP A 55 -5.15 -5.88 -8.76
C ASP A 55 -4.48 -6.15 -7.41
N ALA A 56 -4.11 -5.10 -6.69
CA ALA A 56 -3.44 -5.25 -5.40
C ALA A 56 -4.31 -6.01 -4.39
N ASP A 57 -3.65 -6.75 -3.53
CA ASP A 57 -4.32 -7.56 -2.50
C ASP A 57 -5.02 -6.68 -1.46
N ILE A 58 -4.37 -5.59 -1.11
CA ILE A 58 -4.91 -4.64 -0.15
C ILE A 58 -4.92 -3.27 -0.81
N LYS A 59 -6.01 -2.56 -0.64
CA LYS A 59 -6.17 -1.23 -1.20
C LYS A 59 -6.46 -0.26 -0.07
N VAL A 60 -5.64 0.79 0.03
CA VAL A 60 -5.80 1.82 1.05
C VAL A 60 -6.13 3.12 0.35
N HIS A 61 -7.33 3.59 0.54
CA HIS A 61 -7.77 4.88 0.00
C HIS A 61 -7.47 5.95 1.04
N ILE A 62 -6.44 6.74 0.77
CA ILE A 62 -6.13 7.86 1.65
C ILE A 62 -7.00 9.04 1.24
N GLY A 63 -7.45 9.77 2.24
CA GLY A 63 -8.42 10.82 2.00
C GLY A 63 -7.84 11.99 1.22
N THR A 64 -8.65 12.48 0.29
CA THR A 64 -8.32 13.71 -0.43
C THR A 64 -8.27 14.90 0.53
N ASP A 65 -8.84 14.73 1.70
CA ASP A 65 -8.86 15.78 2.71
C ASP A 65 -7.47 16.17 3.16
N ILE A 66 -6.53 15.22 3.13
CA ILE A 66 -5.13 15.52 3.41
C ILE A 66 -4.63 16.57 2.43
N THR A 67 -4.86 16.31 1.14
CA THR A 67 -4.42 17.20 0.08
C THR A 67 -5.12 18.55 0.18
N LYS A 68 -6.41 18.54 0.44
CA LYS A 68 -7.16 19.77 0.60
C LYS A 68 -6.70 20.57 1.81
N GLY A 69 -6.49 19.91 2.91
CA GLY A 69 -6.03 20.56 4.12
C GLY A 69 -4.68 21.20 3.95
N LEU A 70 -3.78 20.53 3.26
CA LEU A 70 -2.44 21.04 3.02
C LEU A 70 -2.40 22.07 1.88
N GLY A 71 -3.09 21.75 0.79
CA GLY A 71 -3.05 22.55 -0.41
C GLY A 71 -3.79 23.87 -0.29
N ALA A 72 -4.83 23.91 0.50
CA ALA A 72 -5.61 25.12 0.69
C ALA A 72 -5.01 26.06 1.72
N GLY A 73 -3.91 25.67 2.34
CA GLY A 73 -3.38 26.44 3.47
C GLY A 73 -4.39 26.50 4.59
N ALA A 74 -5.38 25.62 4.54
CA ALA A 74 -6.42 25.59 5.52
C ALA A 74 -5.88 25.00 6.81
N ASN A 75 -6.71 24.83 7.76
CA ASN A 75 -6.38 24.43 9.10
C ASN A 75 -5.35 23.30 9.16
N PRO A 76 -4.13 23.55 9.66
CA PRO A 76 -3.11 22.50 9.77
C PRO A 76 -3.55 21.34 10.65
N GLU A 77 -4.43 21.58 11.60
CA GLU A 77 -4.91 20.52 12.48
C GLU A 77 -5.74 19.51 11.72
N VAL A 78 -6.55 19.97 10.77
CA VAL A 78 -7.37 19.07 9.95
C VAL A 78 -6.48 18.19 9.09
N GLY A 79 -5.44 18.80 8.48
CA GLY A 79 -4.49 18.03 7.69
C GLY A 79 -3.75 17.01 8.54
N LYS A 80 -3.41 17.38 9.75
CA LYS A 80 -2.72 16.48 10.66
C LYS A 80 -3.59 15.29 11.05
N GLU A 81 -4.86 15.55 11.38
CA GLU A 81 -5.78 14.49 11.72
C GLU A 81 -5.98 13.52 10.56
N ALA A 82 -6.16 14.04 9.36
CA ALA A 82 -6.33 13.20 8.18
C ALA A 82 -5.09 12.36 7.93
N ALA A 83 -3.91 12.94 8.14
CA ALA A 83 -2.66 12.21 7.97
C ALA A 83 -2.52 11.10 9.01
N GLU A 84 -2.95 11.36 10.24
CA GLU A 84 -2.91 10.36 11.30
C GLU A 84 -3.85 9.20 11.00
N ASP A 85 -5.05 9.48 10.52
CA ASP A 85 -6.01 8.45 10.15
C ASP A 85 -5.47 7.58 9.03
N SER A 86 -4.87 8.20 8.01
CA SER A 86 -4.27 7.46 6.90
C SER A 86 -3.08 6.62 7.38
N ARG A 87 -2.33 7.14 8.32
CA ARG A 87 -1.21 6.40 8.90
C ARG A 87 -1.69 5.13 9.58
N ASP A 88 -2.78 5.20 10.31
CA ASP A 88 -3.34 4.04 10.99
C ASP A 88 -3.82 3.00 9.99
N GLU A 89 -4.46 3.44 8.91
CA GLU A 89 -4.90 2.53 7.86
C GLU A 89 -3.71 1.84 7.19
N ILE A 90 -2.65 2.59 6.93
CA ILE A 90 -1.43 2.05 6.33
C ILE A 90 -0.78 1.08 7.30
N LYS A 91 -0.69 1.43 8.57
CA LYS A 91 -0.15 0.51 9.58
C LYS A 91 -0.94 -0.79 9.63
N ALA A 92 -2.26 -0.71 9.57
CA ALA A 92 -3.08 -1.90 9.58
C ALA A 92 -2.81 -2.76 8.34
N ALA A 93 -2.63 -2.12 7.19
CA ALA A 93 -2.33 -2.84 5.96
C ALA A 93 -0.97 -3.51 6.00
N LEU A 94 -0.03 -2.98 6.77
CA LEU A 94 1.33 -3.51 6.87
C LEU A 94 1.51 -4.45 8.05
N ALA A 95 0.49 -4.64 8.86
CA ALA A 95 0.58 -5.47 10.05
C ALA A 95 1.01 -6.90 9.68
N GLY A 96 1.92 -7.43 10.45
CA GLY A 96 2.43 -8.78 10.24
C GLY A 96 3.52 -8.90 9.20
N ALA A 97 3.91 -7.82 8.55
CA ALA A 97 4.98 -7.87 7.56
C ALA A 97 6.34 -7.94 8.26
N ASP A 98 7.20 -8.83 7.75
CA ASP A 98 8.58 -8.90 8.18
C ASP A 98 9.43 -7.91 7.39
N MET A 99 9.04 -7.65 6.15
CA MET A 99 9.76 -6.74 5.28
C MET A 99 8.76 -5.98 4.41
N VAL A 100 8.99 -4.70 4.23
CA VAL A 100 8.14 -3.85 3.42
C VAL A 100 8.99 -3.12 2.39
N PHE A 101 8.62 -3.26 1.14
CA PHE A 101 9.20 -2.48 0.05
C PHE A 101 8.21 -1.42 -0.35
N ILE A 102 8.67 -0.20 -0.47
CA ILE A 102 7.80 0.92 -0.85
C ILE A 102 8.26 1.46 -2.18
N THR A 103 7.32 1.57 -3.11
CA THR A 103 7.57 2.23 -4.37
C THR A 103 6.62 3.42 -4.46
N ALA A 104 7.17 4.58 -4.67
CA ALA A 104 6.40 5.81 -4.81
C ALA A 104 6.87 6.50 -6.07
N GLY A 105 5.92 6.89 -6.88
CA GLY A 105 6.25 7.56 -8.13
C GLY A 105 5.36 8.77 -8.30
N GLU A 106 5.93 9.80 -8.91
CA GLU A 106 5.15 10.95 -9.31
C GLU A 106 4.45 10.56 -10.61
N GLY A 107 3.19 10.32 -10.46
CA GLY A 107 2.45 9.79 -11.58
C GLY A 107 1.88 10.76 -12.49
#